data_7a8b499b2282c745e3a57286cfe0b7f7
#
_entry.id   7a8b499b2282c745e3a57286cfe0b7f7
#
_cell.length_a   1.000
_cell.length_b   1.000
_cell.length_c   1.000
_cell.angle_alpha   90.00
_cell.angle_beta   90.00
_cell.angle_gamma   90.00
#
_symmetry.space_group_name_H-M   'P 1'
#
loop_
_entity.id
_entity.type
_entity.pdbx_description
1 polymer ?
#
loop_
_entity_poly.entity_id
_entity_poly.type
_entity_poly.pdbx_seq_one_letter_code
_entity_poly.pdbx_strand_id
1 'polypeptide(L)'
;SMGSVRMDTAFKQSVVPYFREVARRIGKDTMQHWLDSLQYGNKKMGTAVDSFWLNNSLLVTPDEQLGLVKKLYFGQLPFQKRTQEIVKKVMLQTANTQYAISYKTGRGYKKNGQAIAWVIGWIEENKHPYFFVLQMEGAANVDLIKARLSVLNAILKEQGFFEGKR
;
A
#
# COMPACT_ATOMS: atom_id res chain seq x y z
N SER A 1 -17.16 -22.05 -4.23
CA SER A 1 -15.87 -22.14 -4.94
C SER A 1 -15.45 -20.73 -5.28
N MET A 2 -14.38 -20.22 -4.66
CA MET A 2 -13.74 -18.99 -5.13
C MET A 2 -13.17 -19.30 -6.52
N GLY A 3 -13.77 -18.73 -7.57
CA GLY A 3 -13.21 -18.79 -8.91
C GLY A 3 -11.77 -18.28 -8.87
N SER A 4 -10.92 -18.73 -9.79
CA SER A 4 -9.50 -18.38 -9.86
C SER A 4 -9.33 -16.87 -10.07
N VAL A 5 -9.13 -16.11 -8.99
CA VAL A 5 -8.80 -14.70 -9.06
C VAL A 5 -7.30 -14.58 -9.33
N ARG A 6 -6.92 -13.83 -10.36
CA ARG A 6 -5.50 -13.54 -10.65
C ARG A 6 -4.92 -12.60 -9.60
N MET A 7 -3.62 -12.73 -9.33
CA MET A 7 -2.91 -11.95 -8.32
C MET A 7 -2.98 -10.43 -8.56
N ASP A 8 -2.87 -9.99 -9.82
CA ASP A 8 -2.98 -8.58 -10.20
C ASP A 8 -4.36 -8.00 -9.86
N THR A 9 -5.42 -8.73 -10.17
CA THR A 9 -6.80 -8.38 -9.82
C THR A 9 -7.00 -8.37 -8.30
N ALA A 10 -6.53 -9.42 -7.61
CA ALA A 10 -6.61 -9.51 -6.15
C ALA A 10 -5.91 -8.33 -5.47
N PHE A 11 -4.75 -7.92 -5.99
CA PHE A 11 -4.00 -6.78 -5.46
C PHE A 11 -4.78 -5.46 -5.65
N LYS A 12 -5.22 -5.18 -6.87
CA LYS A 12 -5.97 -3.95 -7.19
C LYS A 12 -7.26 -3.83 -6.38
N GLN A 13 -7.99 -4.93 -6.24
CA GLN A 13 -9.27 -4.98 -5.52
C GLN A 13 -9.12 -5.21 -4.01
N SER A 14 -7.89 -5.39 -3.51
CA SER A 14 -7.63 -5.70 -2.09
C SER A 14 -8.42 -6.91 -1.58
N VAL A 15 -8.38 -8.02 -2.33
CA VAL A 15 -9.12 -9.26 -2.01
C VAL A 15 -8.47 -9.94 -0.80
N VAL A 16 -8.95 -9.60 0.39
CA VAL A 16 -8.38 -10.06 1.67
C VAL A 16 -8.29 -11.59 1.75
N PRO A 17 -9.31 -12.39 1.39
CA PRO A 17 -9.21 -13.86 1.43
C PRO A 17 -8.05 -14.40 0.60
N TYR A 18 -7.77 -13.81 -0.55
CA TYR A 18 -6.62 -14.17 -1.40
C TYR A 18 -5.30 -14.00 -0.67
N PHE A 19 -5.07 -12.81 -0.08
CA PHE A 19 -3.82 -12.52 0.63
C PHE A 19 -3.68 -13.27 1.95
N ARG A 20 -4.77 -13.62 2.61
CA ARG A 20 -4.73 -14.54 3.75
C ARG A 20 -4.19 -15.89 3.34
N GLU A 21 -4.64 -16.43 2.22
CA GLU A 21 -4.14 -17.72 1.69
C GLU A 21 -2.66 -17.61 1.28
N VAL A 22 -2.27 -16.53 0.61
CA VAL A 22 -0.85 -16.26 0.29
C VAL A 22 0.01 -16.24 1.56
N ALA A 23 -0.43 -15.55 2.61
CA ALA A 23 0.29 -15.48 3.87
C ALA A 23 0.44 -16.85 4.55
N ARG A 24 -0.61 -17.69 4.52
CA ARG A 24 -0.52 -19.09 5.02
C ARG A 24 0.51 -19.91 4.26
N ARG A 25 0.57 -19.77 2.92
CA ARG A 25 1.55 -20.47 2.07
C ARG A 25 2.98 -19.98 2.30
N ILE A 26 3.18 -18.70 2.56
CA ILE A 26 4.49 -18.14 2.96
C ILE A 26 4.93 -18.74 4.30
N GLY A 27 4.01 -18.91 5.22
CA GLY A 27 4.26 -19.44 6.55
C GLY A 27 4.81 -18.40 7.53
N LYS A 28 4.71 -18.72 8.82
CA LYS A 28 4.98 -17.79 9.90
C LYS A 28 6.45 -17.38 9.97
N ASP A 29 7.35 -18.35 9.91
CA ASP A 29 8.80 -18.10 10.08
C ASP A 29 9.35 -17.27 8.92
N THR A 30 8.97 -17.60 7.69
CA THR A 30 9.37 -16.85 6.50
C THR A 30 8.80 -15.42 6.52
N MET A 31 7.55 -15.25 6.93
CA MET A 31 6.93 -13.94 7.05
C MET A 31 7.66 -13.09 8.11
N GLN A 32 7.96 -13.67 9.29
CA GLN A 32 8.70 -12.97 10.34
C GLN A 32 10.10 -12.57 9.88
N HIS A 33 10.81 -13.48 9.21
CA HIS A 33 12.11 -13.19 8.62
C HIS A 33 12.08 -11.96 7.71
N TRP A 34 11.04 -11.83 6.87
CA TRP A 34 10.92 -10.68 5.98
C TRP A 34 10.51 -9.40 6.69
N LEU A 35 9.66 -9.44 7.70
CA LEU A 35 9.35 -8.27 8.55
C LEU A 35 10.63 -7.75 9.23
N ASP A 36 11.48 -8.65 9.72
CA ASP A 36 12.74 -8.31 10.37
C ASP A 36 13.76 -7.75 9.37
N SER A 37 13.92 -8.41 8.22
CA SER A 37 14.86 -8.00 7.16
C SER A 37 14.52 -6.63 6.57
N LEU A 38 13.25 -6.34 6.40
CA LEU A 38 12.76 -5.04 5.93
C LEU A 38 12.77 -3.97 7.02
N GLN A 39 12.96 -4.33 8.29
CA GLN A 39 12.75 -3.45 9.44
C GLN A 39 11.37 -2.78 9.39
N TYR A 40 10.32 -3.57 9.05
CA TYR A 40 9.01 -3.04 8.72
C TYR A 40 8.14 -2.84 9.95
N GLY A 41 7.83 -1.60 10.25
CA GLY A 41 7.01 -1.20 11.37
C GLY A 41 7.52 -1.76 12.71
N ASN A 42 6.61 -2.14 13.60
CA ASN A 42 6.95 -2.77 14.87
C ASN A 42 7.40 -4.26 14.73
N LYS A 43 7.41 -4.82 13.53
CA LYS A 43 7.79 -6.22 13.19
C LYS A 43 6.96 -7.30 13.91
N LYS A 44 5.83 -6.95 14.51
CA LYS A 44 5.00 -7.88 15.28
C LYS A 44 3.93 -8.51 14.42
N MET A 45 3.95 -9.84 14.33
CA MET A 45 2.95 -10.60 13.58
C MET A 45 1.83 -11.16 14.48
N GLY A 46 2.03 -11.24 15.79
CA GLY A 46 1.08 -11.89 16.69
C GLY A 46 1.04 -13.41 16.48
N THR A 47 -0.11 -14.00 16.73
CA THR A 47 -0.28 -15.46 16.68
C THR A 47 -0.65 -15.99 15.29
N ALA A 48 -1.31 -15.18 14.46
CA ALA A 48 -1.90 -15.60 13.18
C ALA A 48 -1.21 -14.91 12.00
N VAL A 49 -0.52 -15.71 11.16
CA VAL A 49 0.20 -15.24 9.96
C VAL A 49 -0.72 -14.63 8.91
N ASP A 50 -2.00 -14.94 8.92
CA ASP A 50 -2.97 -14.54 7.91
C ASP A 50 -3.87 -13.36 8.32
N SER A 51 -3.55 -12.69 9.43
CA SER A 51 -4.37 -11.57 9.93
C SER A 51 -3.58 -10.45 10.64
N PHE A 52 -2.28 -10.58 10.78
CA PHE A 52 -1.45 -9.65 11.56
C PHE A 52 -1.54 -8.18 11.07
N TRP A 53 -1.83 -7.96 9.80
CA TRP A 53 -2.05 -6.64 9.20
C TRP A 53 -3.49 -6.11 9.37
N LEU A 54 -4.40 -6.94 9.90
CA LEU A 54 -5.82 -6.61 10.10
C LEU A 54 -6.19 -6.42 11.57
N ASN A 55 -5.44 -7.03 12.48
CA ASN A 55 -5.79 -7.16 13.90
C ASN A 55 -4.98 -6.24 14.83
N ASN A 56 -4.31 -5.22 14.29
CA ASN A 56 -3.42 -4.31 15.01
C ASN A 56 -2.18 -4.96 15.67
N SER A 57 -1.74 -6.13 15.21
CA SER A 57 -0.45 -6.70 15.62
C SER A 57 0.70 -5.96 14.96
N LEU A 58 0.65 -5.82 13.65
CA LEU A 58 1.61 -5.02 12.88
C LEU A 58 1.15 -3.56 12.84
N LEU A 59 2.00 -2.68 13.32
CA LEU A 59 1.81 -1.23 13.28
C LEU A 59 2.96 -0.60 12.49
N VAL A 60 2.64 0.38 11.68
CA VAL A 60 3.59 1.11 10.83
C VAL A 60 3.25 2.59 10.83
N THR A 61 4.27 3.44 10.79
CA THR A 61 4.10 4.89 10.68
C THR A 61 4.00 5.34 9.22
N PRO A 62 3.44 6.52 8.92
CA PRO A 62 3.47 7.09 7.57
C PRO A 62 4.88 7.25 7.01
N ASP A 63 5.86 7.65 7.81
CA ASP A 63 7.25 7.82 7.39
C ASP A 63 7.91 6.48 7.00
N GLU A 64 7.66 5.41 7.76
CA GLU A 64 8.13 4.07 7.41
C GLU A 64 7.50 3.59 6.08
N GLN A 65 6.21 3.85 5.87
CA GLN A 65 5.54 3.55 4.60
C GLN A 65 6.13 4.36 3.44
N LEU A 66 6.41 5.63 3.63
CA LEU A 66 7.05 6.46 2.62
C LEU A 66 8.43 5.91 2.24
N GLY A 67 9.22 5.49 3.23
CA GLY A 67 10.51 4.85 3.03
C GLY A 67 10.40 3.55 2.23
N LEU A 68 9.42 2.69 2.54
CA LEU A 68 9.16 1.45 1.81
C LEU A 68 8.81 1.72 0.33
N VAL A 69 7.91 2.67 0.09
CA VAL A 69 7.46 3.03 -1.27
C VAL A 69 8.62 3.58 -2.10
N LYS A 70 9.48 4.42 -1.52
CA LYS A 70 10.70 4.93 -2.19
C LYS A 70 11.65 3.79 -2.54
N LYS A 71 11.94 2.89 -1.60
CA LYS A 71 12.80 1.72 -1.85
C LYS A 71 12.22 0.81 -2.95
N LEU A 72 10.90 0.58 -2.96
CA LEU A 72 10.24 -0.19 -4.01
C LEU A 72 10.42 0.48 -5.38
N TYR A 73 10.18 1.78 -5.47
CA TYR A 73 10.31 2.52 -6.72
C TYR A 73 11.71 2.39 -7.32
N PHE A 74 12.74 2.59 -6.50
CA PHE A 74 14.15 2.51 -6.91
C PHE A 74 14.72 1.08 -6.98
N GLY A 75 13.91 0.04 -6.73
CA GLY A 75 14.37 -1.35 -6.77
C GLY A 75 15.37 -1.70 -5.67
N GLN A 76 15.29 -1.05 -4.52
CA GLN A 76 16.23 -1.15 -3.39
C GLN A 76 15.75 -2.10 -2.28
N LEU A 77 14.59 -2.75 -2.45
CA LEU A 77 14.14 -3.77 -1.51
C LEU A 77 14.95 -5.06 -1.70
N PRO A 78 15.11 -5.90 -0.66
CA PRO A 78 15.88 -7.15 -0.73
C PRO A 78 15.10 -8.27 -1.45
N PHE A 79 14.49 -7.94 -2.57
CA PHE A 79 13.76 -8.85 -3.45
C PHE A 79 14.34 -8.81 -4.86
N GLN A 80 14.08 -9.85 -5.65
CA GLN A 80 14.47 -9.85 -7.06
C GLN A 80 13.89 -8.63 -7.78
N LYS A 81 14.69 -8.00 -8.65
CA LYS A 81 14.27 -6.84 -9.44
C LYS A 81 12.96 -7.09 -10.18
N ARG A 82 12.85 -8.27 -10.82
CA ARG A 82 11.63 -8.66 -11.54
C ARG A 82 10.38 -8.62 -10.65
N THR A 83 10.48 -9.10 -9.41
CA THR A 83 9.37 -9.07 -8.45
C THR A 83 8.96 -7.64 -8.13
N GLN A 84 9.94 -6.76 -7.87
CA GLN A 84 9.69 -5.35 -7.60
C GLN A 84 9.05 -4.64 -8.78
N GLU A 85 9.50 -4.90 -10.02
CA GLU A 85 8.90 -4.36 -11.24
C GLU A 85 7.45 -4.83 -11.44
N ILE A 86 7.15 -6.10 -11.13
CA ILE A 86 5.77 -6.60 -11.18
C ILE A 86 4.89 -5.85 -10.19
N VAL A 87 5.34 -5.64 -8.95
CA VAL A 87 4.57 -4.91 -7.93
C VAL A 87 4.33 -3.46 -8.38
N LYS A 88 5.35 -2.76 -8.87
CA LYS A 88 5.20 -1.40 -9.43
C LYS A 88 4.16 -1.36 -10.54
N LYS A 89 4.20 -2.33 -11.45
CA LYS A 89 3.27 -2.44 -12.57
C LYS A 89 1.82 -2.62 -12.14
N VAL A 90 1.57 -3.45 -11.12
CA VAL A 90 0.21 -3.64 -10.58
C VAL A 90 -0.27 -2.44 -9.77
N MET A 91 0.62 -1.62 -9.22
CA MET A 91 0.28 -0.37 -8.53
C MET A 91 -0.16 0.74 -9.50
N LEU A 92 0.21 0.68 -10.77
CA LEU A 92 -0.15 1.69 -11.76
C LEU A 92 -1.67 1.80 -11.90
N GLN A 93 -2.18 3.02 -11.76
CA GLN A 93 -3.61 3.35 -11.90
C GLN A 93 -3.90 4.05 -13.21
N THR A 94 -3.12 5.08 -13.53
CA THR A 94 -3.29 5.89 -14.74
C THR A 94 -1.92 6.30 -15.28
N ALA A 95 -1.78 6.26 -16.60
CA ALA A 95 -0.65 6.84 -17.32
C ALA A 95 -1.16 7.55 -18.57
N ASN A 96 -0.74 8.78 -18.77
CA ASN A 96 -1.02 9.60 -19.94
C ASN A 96 0.22 10.41 -20.32
N THR A 97 0.08 11.37 -21.21
CA THR A 97 1.20 12.21 -21.69
C THR A 97 1.71 13.21 -20.63
N GLN A 98 0.93 13.51 -19.61
CA GLN A 98 1.24 14.51 -18.58
C GLN A 98 1.81 13.86 -17.32
N TYR A 99 1.23 12.74 -16.88
CA TYR A 99 1.64 12.07 -15.65
C TYR A 99 1.37 10.56 -15.67
N ALA A 100 2.04 9.87 -14.76
CA ALA A 100 1.68 8.51 -14.37
C ALA A 100 1.52 8.45 -12.84
N ILE A 101 0.42 7.89 -12.35
CA ILE A 101 0.17 7.73 -10.92
C ILE A 101 0.01 6.26 -10.55
N SER A 102 0.75 5.86 -9.54
CA SER A 102 0.76 4.50 -8.99
C SER A 102 0.50 4.54 -7.49
N TYR A 103 -0.45 3.74 -7.02
CA TYR A 103 -0.72 3.65 -5.59
C TYR A 103 -1.35 2.33 -5.17
N LYS A 104 -1.29 2.08 -3.86
CA LYS A 104 -2.08 1.07 -3.16
C LYS A 104 -2.88 1.72 -2.04
N THR A 105 -4.13 1.30 -1.91
CA THR A 105 -5.03 1.73 -0.84
C THR A 105 -5.05 0.73 0.30
N GLY A 106 -5.23 1.22 1.52
CA GLY A 106 -5.43 0.41 2.71
C GLY A 106 -6.63 0.87 3.52
N ARG A 107 -7.14 -0.02 4.37
CA ARG A 107 -8.22 0.23 5.33
C ARG A 107 -8.00 -0.59 6.57
N GLY A 108 -8.33 -0.04 7.72
CA GLY A 108 -8.31 -0.74 8.99
C GLY A 108 -9.09 -0.02 10.07
N TYR A 109 -8.96 -0.52 11.28
CA TYR A 109 -9.51 0.09 12.47
C TYR A 109 -8.46 0.08 13.57
N LYS A 110 -8.38 1.15 14.32
CA LYS A 110 -7.59 1.22 15.54
C LYS A 110 -8.24 0.41 16.66
N LYS A 111 -7.49 0.11 17.70
CA LYS A 111 -8.01 -0.60 18.91
C LYS A 111 -9.19 0.11 19.57
N ASN A 112 -9.24 1.44 19.45
CA ASN A 112 -10.34 2.26 19.98
C ASN A 112 -11.56 2.34 19.03
N GLY A 113 -11.57 1.57 17.93
CA GLY A 113 -12.67 1.53 16.97
C GLY A 113 -12.64 2.64 15.90
N GLN A 114 -11.71 3.59 15.96
CA GLN A 114 -11.57 4.60 14.90
C GLN A 114 -11.18 3.94 13.58
N ALA A 115 -11.83 4.38 12.52
CA ALA A 115 -11.48 3.96 11.16
C ALA A 115 -10.16 4.62 10.73
N ILE A 116 -9.36 3.86 9.98
CA ILE A 116 -8.12 4.34 9.38
C ILE A 116 -8.12 3.98 7.89
N ALA A 117 -7.72 4.92 7.05
CA ALA A 117 -7.56 4.72 5.62
C ALA A 117 -6.20 5.21 5.16
N TRP A 118 -5.63 4.48 4.18
CA TRP A 118 -4.31 4.74 3.63
C TRP A 118 -4.36 4.84 2.12
N VAL A 119 -3.52 5.70 1.56
CA VAL A 119 -3.09 5.65 0.16
C VAL A 119 -1.59 5.88 0.14
N ILE A 120 -0.84 4.93 -0.42
CA ILE A 120 0.62 5.00 -0.52
C ILE A 120 1.04 4.85 -1.98
N GLY A 121 1.98 5.65 -2.45
CA GLY A 121 2.40 5.55 -3.84
C GLY A 121 3.27 6.72 -4.30
N TRP A 122 3.23 6.94 -5.60
CA TRP A 122 3.97 8.02 -6.27
C TRP A 122 3.23 8.52 -7.49
N ILE A 123 3.54 9.76 -7.87
CA ILE A 123 3.18 10.36 -9.15
C ILE A 123 4.46 10.73 -9.89
N GLU A 124 4.51 10.47 -11.17
CA GLU A 124 5.62 10.84 -12.05
C GLU A 124 5.15 11.90 -13.05
N GLU A 125 5.87 13.01 -13.09
CA GLU A 125 5.75 14.03 -14.13
C GLU A 125 7.14 14.33 -14.70
N ASN A 126 7.26 14.48 -16.00
CA ASN A 126 8.54 14.73 -16.69
C ASN A 126 9.67 13.77 -16.27
N LYS A 127 9.34 12.51 -15.97
CA LYS A 127 10.25 11.47 -15.47
C LYS A 127 10.78 11.72 -14.05
N HIS A 128 10.19 12.64 -13.30
CA HIS A 128 10.52 12.86 -11.90
C HIS A 128 9.47 12.21 -10.99
N PRO A 129 9.85 11.31 -10.08
CA PRO A 129 8.93 10.70 -9.14
C PRO A 129 8.73 11.59 -7.90
N TYR A 130 7.50 11.71 -7.47
CA TYR A 130 7.10 12.36 -6.23
C TYR A 130 6.31 11.35 -5.39
N PHE A 131 6.78 11.10 -4.18
CA PHE A 131 6.24 10.06 -3.31
C PHE A 131 5.24 10.67 -2.33
N PHE A 132 4.18 9.91 -2.05
CA PHE A 132 3.18 10.31 -1.08
C PHE A 132 2.70 9.16 -0.20
N VAL A 133 2.34 9.50 1.01
CA VAL A 133 1.55 8.68 1.94
C VAL A 133 0.44 9.56 2.48
N LEU A 134 -0.80 9.19 2.23
CA LEU A 134 -1.97 9.76 2.86
C LEU A 134 -2.49 8.78 3.90
N GLN A 135 -2.56 9.21 5.15
CA GLN A 135 -3.24 8.52 6.22
C GLN A 135 -4.40 9.39 6.72
N MET A 136 -5.57 8.83 6.80
CA MET A 136 -6.76 9.50 7.32
C MET A 136 -7.33 8.70 8.49
N GLU A 137 -7.81 9.39 9.50
CA GLU A 137 -8.47 8.82 10.66
C GLU A 137 -9.83 9.48 10.88
N GLY A 138 -10.79 8.73 11.35
CA GLY A 138 -12.12 9.24 11.62
C GLY A 138 -12.94 8.30 12.51
N ALA A 139 -14.12 8.75 12.91
CA ALA A 139 -15.06 7.90 13.62
C ALA A 139 -15.44 6.69 12.74
N ALA A 140 -15.83 5.58 13.38
CA ALA A 140 -16.13 4.32 12.68
C ALA A 140 -17.25 4.44 11.63
N ASN A 141 -18.13 5.41 11.78
CA ASN A 141 -19.24 5.69 10.85
C ASN A 141 -18.87 6.61 9.68
N VAL A 142 -17.64 7.14 9.62
CA VAL A 142 -17.17 7.98 8.51
C VAL A 142 -16.69 7.12 7.36
N ASP A 143 -17.19 7.37 6.16
CA ASP A 143 -16.76 6.64 4.95
C ASP A 143 -15.43 7.17 4.41
N LEU A 144 -14.34 6.84 5.10
CA LEU A 144 -12.98 7.19 4.69
C LEU A 144 -12.56 6.51 3.38
N ILE A 145 -13.22 5.43 3.00
CA ILE A 145 -12.88 4.69 1.78
C ILE A 145 -13.20 5.52 0.54
N LYS A 146 -14.36 6.18 0.52
CA LYS A 146 -14.72 7.09 -0.57
C LYS A 146 -13.89 8.37 -0.52
N ALA A 147 -13.65 8.90 0.67
CA ALA A 147 -12.97 10.18 0.85
C ALA A 147 -11.47 10.13 0.48
N ARG A 148 -10.75 9.03 0.76
CA ARG A 148 -9.27 8.97 0.67
C ARG A 148 -8.72 9.34 -0.71
N LEU A 149 -9.35 8.91 -1.80
CA LEU A 149 -8.87 9.22 -3.16
C LEU A 149 -9.24 10.64 -3.60
N SER A 150 -10.43 11.13 -3.22
CA SER A 150 -10.80 12.52 -3.50
C SER A 150 -9.93 13.51 -2.74
N VAL A 151 -9.60 13.22 -1.48
CA VAL A 151 -8.67 14.03 -0.68
C VAL A 151 -7.26 14.00 -1.28
N LEU A 152 -6.74 12.82 -1.62
CA LEU A 152 -5.43 12.71 -2.29
C LEU A 152 -5.38 13.54 -3.57
N ASN A 153 -6.39 13.39 -4.43
CA ASN A 153 -6.44 14.13 -5.69
C ASN A 153 -6.54 15.65 -5.48
N ALA A 154 -7.30 16.10 -4.50
CA ALA A 154 -7.39 17.52 -4.15
C ALA A 154 -6.04 18.07 -3.70
N ILE A 155 -5.33 17.36 -2.81
CA ILE A 155 -4.00 17.74 -2.34
C ILE A 155 -3.00 17.79 -3.49
N LEU A 156 -2.94 16.73 -4.32
CA LEU A 156 -2.02 16.70 -5.45
C LEU A 156 -2.30 17.83 -6.44
N LYS A 157 -3.58 18.11 -6.72
CA LYS A 157 -3.97 19.22 -7.60
C LYS A 157 -3.57 20.59 -7.03
N GLU A 158 -3.79 20.80 -5.73
CA GLU A 158 -3.39 22.05 -5.05
C GLU A 158 -1.87 22.23 -5.08
N GLN A 159 -1.11 21.14 -5.00
CA GLN A 159 0.35 21.15 -5.15
C GLN A 159 0.83 21.30 -6.61
N GLY A 160 -0.07 21.44 -7.58
CA GLY A 160 0.25 21.68 -8.99
C GLY A 160 0.58 20.45 -9.79
N PHE A 161 0.19 19.25 -9.33
CA PHE A 161 0.28 18.01 -10.10
C PHE A 161 -0.88 17.84 -11.11
N PHE A 162 -0.76 16.86 -11.98
CA PHE A 162 -1.65 16.46 -13.08
C PHE A 162 -1.55 17.30 -14.35
N GLU A 163 -0.69 18.33 -14.37
CA GLU A 163 -0.53 19.22 -15.52
C GLU A 163 0.73 18.95 -16.34
N GLY A 164 1.59 18.03 -15.90
CA GLY A 164 2.84 17.73 -16.58
C GLY A 164 3.90 18.83 -16.48
N LYS A 165 3.85 19.63 -15.41
CA LYS A 165 4.73 20.79 -15.23
C LYS A 165 5.78 20.62 -14.12
N ARG A 166 5.76 19.45 -13.43
CA ARG A 166 6.65 19.13 -12.31
C ARG A 166 7.88 18.33 -12.74
#